data_b1209af17e5dd95eb4fe1c78251f010a
#
_entry.id   b1209af17e5dd95eb4fe1c78251f010a
#
_cell.length_a   1.000
_cell.length_b   1.000
_cell.length_c   1.000
_cell.angle_alpha   90.00
_cell.angle_beta   90.00
_cell.angle_gamma   90.00
#
_symmetry.space_group_name_H-M   'P 1'
#
loop_
_entity.id
_entity.type
_entity.pdbx_description
1 polymer ?
#
loop_
_entity_poly.entity_id
_entity_poly.type
_entity_poly.pdbx_seq_one_letter_code
_entity_poly.pdbx_strand_id
1 'polypeptide(L)'
;MQKACAEVYALSAADRSKRGMGTTLVALVACGKNAVLAHVGDSRIYLFRNDRAHQLTEDHTMVQEQLKRGLITKADAATAENRNVITRAVGVQRSVAVDTLVTELVPGDVYLLCTDGLHGYIAEDEMPSLLAQEKQRLVDLLVDLALQRGGKDNATAVVVSVEGGRGEEIADVEGRTEILRRIPLFQHMTYKELLGILGVARGRQFQAGQTIIREGDVGDELFVLFRGKVEVRKGGMAIATLRAGGHFGEMGLVDQAPRSATVVAVEDTSAISIDRENLLKLMRRDSLLAVKLLWSFVQVLSARLRNTNEALTGLKSELDRARTALDPQTGGGGTAPPFAQ
;
A
#
# COMPACT_ATOMS: atom_id res chain seq x y z
N MET A 1 6.67 12.99 -20.48
CA MET A 1 5.41 12.50 -21.07
C MET A 1 4.49 13.64 -21.54
N GLN A 2 4.19 14.69 -20.76
CA GLN A 2 3.28 15.77 -21.22
C GLN A 2 3.76 16.48 -22.49
N LYS A 3 5.08 16.79 -22.58
CA LYS A 3 5.66 17.38 -23.78
C LYS A 3 5.50 16.47 -24.99
N ALA A 4 5.80 15.18 -24.85
CA ALA A 4 5.60 14.21 -25.94
C ALA A 4 4.12 14.12 -26.37
N CYS A 5 3.19 14.15 -25.39
CA CYS A 5 1.76 14.18 -25.67
C CYS A 5 1.35 15.38 -26.52
N ALA A 6 1.81 16.57 -26.17
CA ALA A 6 1.51 17.80 -26.91
C ALA A 6 2.11 17.79 -28.34
N GLU A 7 3.32 17.24 -28.50
CA GLU A 7 3.98 17.14 -29.81
C GLU A 7 3.28 16.14 -30.73
N VAL A 8 2.95 14.93 -30.23
CA VAL A 8 2.22 13.92 -31.01
C VAL A 8 0.84 14.44 -31.41
N TYR A 9 0.13 15.10 -30.49
CA TYR A 9 -1.15 15.74 -30.77
C TYR A 9 -1.04 16.82 -31.86
N ALA A 10 -0.02 17.69 -31.79
CA ALA A 10 0.21 18.73 -32.81
C ALA A 10 0.48 18.13 -34.20
N LEU A 11 1.30 17.07 -34.27
CA LEU A 11 1.55 16.34 -35.52
C LEU A 11 0.29 15.70 -36.07
N SER A 12 -0.53 15.07 -35.23
CA SER A 12 -1.83 14.47 -35.62
C SER A 12 -2.83 15.51 -36.12
N ALA A 13 -2.83 16.72 -35.50
CA ALA A 13 -3.73 17.80 -35.90
C ALA A 13 -3.30 18.50 -37.22
N ALA A 14 -1.98 18.58 -37.46
CA ALA A 14 -1.42 19.24 -38.64
C ALA A 14 -1.55 18.40 -39.91
N ASP A 15 -1.62 17.07 -39.83
CA ASP A 15 -1.59 16.15 -40.97
C ASP A 15 -2.78 15.20 -40.92
N ARG A 16 -3.69 15.33 -41.90
CA ARG A 16 -4.89 14.49 -41.99
C ARG A 16 -4.59 12.99 -42.08
N SER A 17 -3.45 12.61 -42.68
CA SER A 17 -3.03 11.20 -42.75
C SER A 17 -2.65 10.60 -41.38
N LYS A 18 -2.35 11.44 -40.41
CA LYS A 18 -1.99 11.09 -39.01
C LYS A 18 -3.14 11.32 -38.03
N ARG A 19 -4.33 11.59 -38.51
CA ARG A 19 -5.49 11.87 -37.66
C ARG A 19 -5.76 10.71 -36.69
N GLY A 20 -5.81 11.01 -35.40
CA GLY A 20 -6.00 10.01 -34.35
C GLY A 20 -4.74 9.27 -33.95
N MET A 21 -3.56 9.70 -34.43
CA MET A 21 -2.28 9.14 -34.01
C MET A 21 -2.10 9.24 -32.52
N GLY A 22 -1.77 8.14 -31.89
CA GLY A 22 -1.51 8.05 -30.44
C GLY A 22 -0.65 6.82 -30.15
N THR A 23 -0.13 6.76 -28.93
CA THR A 23 0.68 5.64 -28.48
C THR A 23 0.54 5.44 -26.96
N THR A 24 0.81 4.24 -26.50
CA THR A 24 1.07 3.97 -25.09
C THR A 24 2.50 4.39 -24.75
N LEU A 25 2.79 4.60 -23.48
CA LEU A 25 4.14 4.95 -23.03
C LEU A 25 4.39 4.46 -21.62
N VAL A 26 5.40 3.63 -21.43
CA VAL A 26 5.96 3.24 -20.13
C VAL A 26 7.40 3.73 -20.01
N ALA A 27 7.78 4.19 -18.84
CA ALA A 27 9.13 4.68 -18.57
C ALA A 27 9.57 4.31 -17.15
N LEU A 28 10.85 3.96 -17.02
CA LEU A 28 11.56 3.79 -15.77
C LEU A 28 12.76 4.72 -15.77
N VAL A 29 12.88 5.54 -14.73
CA VAL A 29 14.00 6.47 -14.54
C VAL A 29 14.66 6.15 -13.19
N ALA A 30 15.92 5.73 -13.22
CA ALA A 30 16.71 5.53 -12.03
C ALA A 30 17.26 6.88 -11.51
N CYS A 31 16.97 7.22 -10.26
CA CYS A 31 17.38 8.44 -9.58
C CYS A 31 17.99 8.10 -8.22
N GLY A 32 19.31 7.98 -8.14
CA GLY A 32 19.98 7.53 -6.92
C GLY A 32 19.52 6.13 -6.51
N LYS A 33 18.97 6.01 -5.29
CA LYS A 33 18.44 4.73 -4.78
C LYS A 33 16.97 4.46 -5.19
N ASN A 34 16.34 5.33 -5.97
CA ASN A 34 14.93 5.20 -6.34
C ASN A 34 14.76 4.99 -7.84
N ALA A 35 13.70 4.29 -8.21
CA ALA A 35 13.14 4.29 -9.55
C ALA A 35 11.85 5.12 -9.56
N VAL A 36 11.73 5.97 -10.56
CA VAL A 36 10.47 6.65 -10.91
C VAL A 36 9.88 5.95 -12.12
N LEU A 37 8.71 5.36 -11.94
CA LEU A 37 7.94 4.71 -12.98
C LEU A 37 6.87 5.67 -13.45
N ALA A 38 6.60 5.70 -14.75
CA ALA A 38 5.51 6.48 -15.32
C ALA A 38 4.87 5.70 -16.47
N HIS A 39 3.53 5.74 -16.57
CA HIS A 39 2.86 5.05 -17.66
C HIS A 39 1.58 5.73 -18.12
N VAL A 40 1.25 5.50 -19.39
CA VAL A 40 0.00 5.86 -20.08
C VAL A 40 -0.33 4.73 -21.05
N GLY A 41 -1.54 4.18 -20.98
CA GLY A 41 -2.01 3.10 -21.84
C GLY A 41 -2.05 1.75 -21.14
N ASP A 42 -1.84 0.69 -21.89
CA ASP A 42 -1.89 -0.71 -21.46
C ASP A 42 -0.56 -1.47 -21.57
N SER A 43 0.51 -0.79 -21.99
CA SER A 43 1.86 -1.32 -21.82
C SER A 43 2.18 -1.42 -20.32
N ARG A 44 2.90 -2.45 -19.91
CA ARG A 44 3.06 -2.79 -18.49
C ARG A 44 4.50 -2.72 -18.00
N ILE A 45 4.65 -2.49 -16.70
CA ILE A 45 5.91 -2.64 -15.98
C ILE A 45 5.70 -3.70 -14.90
N TYR A 46 6.51 -4.74 -14.92
CA TYR A 46 6.58 -5.75 -13.88
C TYR A 46 7.86 -5.58 -13.08
N LEU A 47 7.80 -5.88 -11.80
CA LEU A 47 8.96 -6.01 -10.91
C LEU A 47 9.03 -7.46 -10.44
N PHE A 48 10.16 -8.10 -10.68
CA PHE A 48 10.52 -9.36 -10.06
C PHE A 48 11.46 -9.11 -8.88
N ARG A 49 10.99 -9.48 -7.72
CA ARG A 49 11.69 -9.35 -6.44
C ARG A 49 11.28 -10.51 -5.55
N ASN A 50 12.21 -11.21 -4.91
CA ASN A 50 11.96 -12.35 -4.01
C ASN A 50 11.12 -13.45 -4.64
N ASP A 51 11.53 -13.92 -5.80
CA ASP A 51 10.85 -14.98 -6.54
C ASP A 51 9.36 -14.69 -6.85
N ARG A 52 8.97 -13.41 -6.76
CA ARG A 52 7.61 -12.96 -7.08
C ARG A 52 7.62 -11.90 -8.15
N ALA A 53 6.70 -12.01 -9.10
CA ALA A 53 6.43 -10.99 -10.08
C ALA A 53 5.27 -10.10 -9.62
N HIS A 54 5.44 -8.80 -9.71
CA HIS A 54 4.45 -7.80 -9.33
C HIS A 54 4.21 -6.86 -10.49
N GLN A 55 2.98 -6.78 -11.00
CA GLN A 55 2.60 -5.74 -11.96
C GLN A 55 2.53 -4.39 -11.23
N LEU A 56 3.34 -3.42 -11.67
CA LEU A 56 3.43 -2.09 -11.07
C LEU A 56 2.56 -1.06 -11.79
N THR A 57 2.17 -1.31 -13.02
CA THR A 57 1.23 -0.48 -13.79
C THR A 57 -0.19 -1.00 -13.66
N GLU A 58 -1.14 -0.19 -14.01
CA GLU A 58 -2.54 -0.56 -14.10
C GLU A 58 -3.06 -0.11 -15.47
N ASP A 59 -3.56 -1.05 -16.26
CA ASP A 59 -3.94 -0.79 -17.62
C ASP A 59 -5.01 0.30 -17.74
N HIS A 60 -4.80 1.27 -18.60
CA HIS A 60 -5.81 2.26 -18.95
C HIS A 60 -6.71 1.71 -20.04
N THR A 61 -7.51 0.68 -19.71
CA THR A 61 -8.48 0.06 -20.59
C THR A 61 -9.89 0.19 -20.04
N MET A 62 -10.88 0.10 -20.93
CA MET A 62 -12.29 0.13 -20.53
C MET A 62 -12.62 -1.03 -19.58
N VAL A 63 -12.08 -2.19 -19.83
CA VAL A 63 -12.28 -3.40 -19.03
C VAL A 63 -11.69 -3.22 -17.63
N GLN A 64 -10.50 -2.63 -17.51
CA GLN A 64 -9.89 -2.36 -16.20
C GLN A 64 -10.69 -1.33 -15.40
N GLU A 65 -11.25 -0.31 -16.03
CA GLU A 65 -12.13 0.65 -15.37
C GLU A 65 -13.43 0.01 -14.87
N GLN A 66 -14.02 -0.90 -15.65
CA GLN A 66 -15.20 -1.66 -15.25
C GLN A 66 -14.91 -2.60 -14.06
N LEU A 67 -13.76 -3.28 -14.10
CA LEU A 67 -13.28 -4.15 -13.03
C LEU A 67 -13.09 -3.35 -11.71
N LYS A 68 -12.46 -2.17 -11.80
CA LYS A 68 -12.31 -1.26 -10.64
C LYS A 68 -13.63 -0.82 -10.03
N ARG A 69 -14.63 -0.59 -10.86
CA ARG A 69 -15.97 -0.21 -10.41
C ARG A 69 -16.81 -1.40 -9.93
N GLY A 70 -16.27 -2.62 -10.00
CA GLY A 70 -16.98 -3.85 -9.63
C GLY A 70 -18.13 -4.20 -10.58
N LEU A 71 -18.15 -3.65 -11.81
CA LEU A 71 -19.18 -3.89 -12.81
C LEU A 71 -19.01 -5.24 -13.50
N ILE A 72 -17.80 -5.76 -13.52
CA ILE A 72 -17.44 -7.07 -14.08
C ILE A 72 -16.48 -7.79 -13.13
N THR A 73 -16.41 -9.12 -13.24
CA THR A 73 -15.44 -9.95 -12.52
C THR A 73 -14.11 -10.06 -13.29
N LYS A 74 -13.05 -10.56 -12.64
CA LYS A 74 -11.78 -10.86 -13.33
C LYS A 74 -11.96 -11.89 -14.46
N ALA A 75 -12.86 -12.84 -14.29
CA ALA A 75 -13.15 -13.85 -15.33
C ALA A 75 -13.82 -13.22 -16.54
N ASP A 76 -14.79 -12.32 -16.33
CA ASP A 76 -15.44 -11.58 -17.42
C ASP A 76 -14.44 -10.68 -18.15
N ALA A 77 -13.54 -10.03 -17.41
CA ALA A 77 -12.50 -9.17 -17.95
C ALA A 77 -11.56 -9.91 -18.91
N ALA A 78 -11.19 -11.14 -18.59
CA ALA A 78 -10.29 -11.98 -19.41
C ALA A 78 -10.89 -12.36 -20.78
N THR A 79 -12.21 -12.45 -20.88
CA THR A 79 -12.96 -12.88 -22.07
C THR A 79 -13.66 -11.73 -22.81
N ALA A 80 -13.59 -10.50 -22.29
CA ALA A 80 -14.26 -9.35 -22.86
C ALA A 80 -13.75 -9.01 -24.26
N GLU A 81 -14.66 -8.80 -25.22
CA GLU A 81 -14.33 -8.43 -26.60
C GLU A 81 -13.61 -7.08 -26.70
N ASN A 82 -13.91 -6.15 -25.78
CA ASN A 82 -13.34 -4.80 -25.73
C ASN A 82 -12.11 -4.68 -24.79
N ARG A 83 -11.45 -5.79 -24.46
CA ARG A 83 -10.31 -5.81 -23.53
C ARG A 83 -9.13 -4.94 -23.97
N ASN A 84 -8.95 -4.74 -25.29
CA ASN A 84 -7.87 -3.94 -25.88
C ASN A 84 -8.28 -2.48 -26.14
N VAL A 85 -9.47 -2.03 -25.69
CA VAL A 85 -9.90 -0.64 -25.86
C VAL A 85 -9.27 0.22 -24.78
N ILE A 86 -8.24 0.98 -25.18
CA ILE A 86 -7.53 1.89 -24.27
C ILE A 86 -8.34 3.16 -24.01
N THR A 87 -8.34 3.65 -22.79
CA THR A 87 -9.02 4.87 -22.34
C THR A 87 -8.08 6.08 -22.24
N ARG A 88 -6.76 5.83 -22.23
CA ARG A 88 -5.73 6.88 -22.20
C ARG A 88 -4.59 6.53 -23.16
N ALA A 89 -4.22 7.49 -24.01
CA ALA A 89 -3.08 7.39 -24.94
C ALA A 89 -2.37 8.74 -25.06
N VAL A 90 -1.07 8.70 -25.29
CA VAL A 90 -0.24 9.87 -25.61
C VAL A 90 -0.59 10.34 -27.02
N GLY A 91 -0.93 11.62 -27.19
CA GLY A 91 -1.17 12.23 -28.52
C GLY A 91 -2.60 12.24 -29.00
N VAL A 92 -3.54 11.52 -28.37
CA VAL A 92 -4.98 11.57 -28.70
C VAL A 92 -5.61 12.89 -28.23
N GLN A 93 -5.12 13.43 -27.13
CA GLN A 93 -5.47 14.75 -26.59
C GLN A 93 -4.20 15.57 -26.41
N ARG A 94 -4.34 16.89 -26.23
CA ARG A 94 -3.20 17.79 -26.02
C ARG A 94 -2.43 17.51 -24.72
N SER A 95 -3.10 16.94 -23.72
CA SER A 95 -2.51 16.51 -22.44
C SER A 95 -3.17 15.21 -21.99
N VAL A 96 -2.47 14.43 -21.18
CA VAL A 96 -2.96 13.15 -20.68
C VAL A 96 -2.61 12.98 -19.19
N ALA A 97 -3.48 12.36 -18.43
CA ALA A 97 -3.17 11.96 -17.06
C ALA A 97 -2.13 10.82 -17.06
N VAL A 98 -0.97 11.07 -16.47
CA VAL A 98 0.14 10.13 -16.36
C VAL A 98 0.11 9.51 -14.97
N ASP A 99 0.06 8.19 -14.88
CA ASP A 99 0.23 7.49 -13.61
C ASP A 99 1.72 7.37 -13.28
N THR A 100 2.07 7.62 -12.02
CA THR A 100 3.45 7.58 -11.55
C THR A 100 3.57 6.79 -10.26
N LEU A 101 4.64 6.03 -10.12
CA LEU A 101 5.02 5.31 -8.91
C LEU A 101 6.50 5.56 -8.62
N VAL A 102 6.83 5.80 -7.36
CA VAL A 102 8.22 5.84 -6.89
C VAL A 102 8.46 4.60 -6.05
N THR A 103 9.54 3.88 -6.34
CA THR A 103 9.95 2.71 -5.56
C THR A 103 11.45 2.74 -5.33
N GLU A 104 11.92 2.13 -4.25
CA GLU A 104 13.33 1.94 -3.98
C GLU A 104 13.90 0.87 -4.90
N LEU A 105 15.07 1.14 -5.50
CA LEU A 105 15.84 0.16 -6.27
C LEU A 105 16.57 -0.75 -5.31
N VAL A 106 16.30 -2.04 -5.39
CA VAL A 106 16.94 -3.06 -4.54
C VAL A 106 17.84 -3.93 -5.41
N PRO A 107 19.08 -4.17 -5.02
CA PRO A 107 19.94 -5.11 -5.73
C PRO A 107 19.28 -6.48 -5.89
N GLY A 108 19.34 -7.02 -7.11
CA GLY A 108 18.64 -8.26 -7.48
C GLY A 108 17.26 -8.05 -8.11
N ASP A 109 16.70 -6.85 -8.06
CA ASP A 109 15.47 -6.53 -8.79
C ASP A 109 15.63 -6.73 -10.30
N VAL A 110 14.58 -7.22 -10.92
CA VAL A 110 14.46 -7.24 -12.37
C VAL A 110 13.15 -6.55 -12.75
N TYR A 111 13.26 -5.48 -13.54
CA TYR A 111 12.10 -4.81 -14.12
C TYR A 111 11.92 -5.26 -15.57
N LEU A 112 10.69 -5.62 -15.93
CA LEU A 112 10.29 -5.86 -17.31
C LEU A 112 9.30 -4.78 -17.73
N LEU A 113 9.65 -4.02 -18.78
CA LEU A 113 8.74 -3.10 -19.47
C LEU A 113 8.33 -3.77 -20.76
N CYS A 114 7.02 -3.89 -21.02
CA CYS A 114 6.55 -4.60 -22.21
C CYS A 114 5.25 -4.06 -22.75
N THR A 115 5.02 -4.32 -24.05
CA THR A 115 3.75 -4.02 -24.75
C THR A 115 2.76 -5.18 -24.58
N ASP A 116 1.51 -4.94 -24.97
CA ASP A 116 0.41 -5.92 -24.95
C ASP A 116 0.67 -7.10 -25.87
N GLY A 117 1.36 -6.90 -26.99
CA GLY A 117 1.84 -7.97 -27.87
C GLY A 117 2.79 -8.97 -27.21
N LEU A 118 3.30 -8.66 -26.00
CA LEU A 118 4.05 -9.60 -25.20
C LEU A 118 3.21 -10.11 -24.01
N HIS A 119 2.75 -9.24 -23.12
CA HIS A 119 2.07 -9.68 -21.90
C HIS A 119 0.69 -10.31 -22.15
N GLY A 120 0.07 -10.05 -23.30
CA GLY A 120 -1.18 -10.69 -23.72
C GLY A 120 -1.07 -12.21 -23.97
N TYR A 121 0.16 -12.72 -24.11
CA TYR A 121 0.46 -14.14 -24.34
C TYR A 121 1.10 -14.85 -23.16
N ILE A 122 1.38 -14.15 -22.07
CA ILE A 122 2.02 -14.68 -20.87
C ILE A 122 1.04 -14.59 -19.70
N ALA A 123 0.73 -15.72 -19.09
CA ALA A 123 -0.14 -15.74 -17.91
C ALA A 123 0.57 -15.16 -16.68
N GLU A 124 -0.20 -14.54 -15.78
CA GLU A 124 0.36 -13.91 -14.57
C GLU A 124 1.12 -14.90 -13.67
N ASP A 125 0.67 -16.14 -13.60
CA ASP A 125 1.27 -17.22 -12.81
C ASP A 125 2.57 -17.78 -13.42
N GLU A 126 2.78 -17.62 -14.74
CA GLU A 126 4.03 -17.98 -15.41
C GLU A 126 5.13 -16.91 -15.24
N MET A 127 4.74 -15.66 -15.03
CA MET A 127 5.66 -14.51 -15.00
C MET A 127 6.82 -14.69 -13.99
N PRO A 128 6.61 -15.20 -12.75
CA PRO A 128 7.72 -15.39 -11.81
C PRO A 128 8.78 -16.35 -12.33
N SER A 129 8.37 -17.48 -12.90
CA SER A 129 9.30 -18.50 -13.41
C SER A 129 10.08 -18.03 -14.65
N LEU A 130 9.45 -17.20 -15.48
CA LEU A 130 10.09 -16.59 -16.64
C LEU A 130 11.11 -15.54 -16.21
N LEU A 131 10.74 -14.62 -15.31
CA LEU A 131 11.61 -13.53 -14.86
C LEU A 131 12.79 -14.02 -13.98
N ALA A 132 12.71 -15.23 -13.45
CA ALA A 132 13.81 -15.89 -12.74
C ALA A 132 14.89 -16.47 -13.66
N GLN A 133 14.65 -16.51 -14.98
CA GLN A 133 15.60 -17.05 -15.96
C GLN A 133 16.84 -16.16 -16.14
N GLU A 134 17.83 -16.69 -16.87
CA GLU A 134 19.05 -15.97 -17.18
C GLU A 134 18.78 -14.66 -17.94
N LYS A 135 19.22 -13.56 -17.38
CA LYS A 135 18.89 -12.19 -17.82
C LYS A 135 19.28 -11.91 -19.27
N GLN A 136 20.41 -12.48 -19.74
CA GLN A 136 20.93 -12.30 -21.09
C GLN A 136 19.98 -12.87 -22.17
N ARG A 137 19.25 -13.93 -21.85
CA ARG A 137 18.34 -14.63 -22.76
C ARG A 137 16.87 -14.31 -22.49
N LEU A 138 16.58 -13.59 -21.44
CA LEU A 138 15.22 -13.36 -20.97
C LEU A 138 14.37 -12.65 -22.02
N VAL A 139 14.90 -11.62 -22.69
CA VAL A 139 14.14 -10.86 -23.73
C VAL A 139 13.81 -11.76 -24.90
N ASP A 140 14.78 -12.51 -25.43
CA ASP A 140 14.57 -13.42 -26.54
C ASP A 140 13.57 -14.51 -26.18
N LEU A 141 13.70 -15.12 -24.99
CA LEU A 141 12.76 -16.10 -24.48
C LEU A 141 11.32 -15.58 -24.43
N LEU A 142 11.12 -14.38 -23.90
CA LEU A 142 9.79 -13.78 -23.77
C LEU A 142 9.17 -13.47 -25.14
N VAL A 143 9.96 -12.93 -26.07
CA VAL A 143 9.50 -12.62 -27.43
C VAL A 143 9.19 -13.90 -28.20
N ASP A 144 10.07 -14.89 -28.16
CA ASP A 144 9.87 -16.20 -28.81
C ASP A 144 8.61 -16.89 -28.27
N LEU A 145 8.37 -16.83 -26.96
CA LEU A 145 7.18 -17.40 -26.35
C LEU A 145 5.90 -16.72 -26.85
N ALA A 146 5.91 -15.39 -26.95
CA ALA A 146 4.78 -14.62 -27.48
C ALA A 146 4.50 -14.98 -28.97
N LEU A 147 5.57 -15.11 -29.77
CA LEU A 147 5.47 -15.52 -31.18
C LEU A 147 4.91 -16.95 -31.31
N GLN A 148 5.40 -17.91 -30.52
CA GLN A 148 4.93 -19.29 -30.54
C GLN A 148 3.45 -19.42 -30.14
N ARG A 149 2.97 -18.53 -29.27
CA ARG A 149 1.58 -18.52 -28.78
C ARG A 149 0.61 -17.74 -29.68
N GLY A 150 1.08 -17.20 -30.79
CA GLY A 150 0.22 -16.57 -31.78
C GLY A 150 0.80 -15.38 -32.50
N GLY A 151 1.62 -14.55 -31.86
CA GLY A 151 2.38 -13.46 -32.48
C GLY A 151 1.55 -12.50 -33.35
N LYS A 152 0.32 -12.17 -32.93
CA LYS A 152 -0.63 -11.37 -33.75
C LYS A 152 -0.29 -9.87 -33.75
N ASP A 153 0.57 -9.43 -32.83
CA ASP A 153 0.95 -8.03 -32.70
C ASP A 153 2.46 -7.89 -32.46
N ASN A 154 2.95 -6.67 -32.61
CA ASN A 154 4.35 -6.33 -32.36
C ASN A 154 4.66 -6.47 -30.86
N ALA A 155 5.63 -7.30 -30.51
CA ALA A 155 6.05 -7.51 -29.13
C ALA A 155 7.34 -6.71 -28.84
N THR A 156 7.33 -5.94 -27.78
CA THR A 156 8.50 -5.23 -27.27
C THR A 156 8.74 -5.57 -25.82
N ALA A 157 9.98 -5.89 -25.47
CA ALA A 157 10.42 -6.13 -24.11
C ALA A 157 11.70 -5.36 -23.80
N VAL A 158 11.75 -4.71 -22.62
CA VAL A 158 12.96 -4.11 -22.08
C VAL A 158 13.15 -4.66 -20.67
N VAL A 159 14.28 -5.28 -20.41
CA VAL A 159 14.65 -5.81 -19.10
C VAL A 159 15.70 -4.90 -18.47
N VAL A 160 15.43 -4.47 -17.25
CA VAL A 160 16.35 -3.66 -16.45
C VAL A 160 16.66 -4.43 -15.16
N SER A 161 17.93 -4.76 -14.96
CA SER A 161 18.41 -5.44 -13.76
C SER A 161 19.14 -4.46 -12.84
N VAL A 162 18.84 -4.52 -11.55
CA VAL A 162 19.54 -3.74 -10.53
C VAL A 162 20.70 -4.55 -9.99
N GLU A 163 21.91 -4.09 -10.26
CA GLU A 163 23.14 -4.76 -9.81
C GLU A 163 23.76 -4.03 -8.62
N GLY A 164 24.59 -4.74 -7.84
CA GLY A 164 25.33 -4.19 -6.71
C GLY A 164 24.56 -4.30 -5.38
N GLY A 165 25.14 -3.71 -4.33
CA GLY A 165 24.57 -3.70 -2.97
C GLY A 165 24.96 -4.89 -2.10
N ARG A 166 24.76 -4.72 -0.78
CA ARG A 166 24.95 -5.77 0.22
C ARG A 166 23.59 -6.41 0.55
N GLY A 167 23.57 -7.70 0.85
CA GLY A 167 22.35 -8.45 1.18
C GLY A 167 21.51 -7.86 2.32
N GLU A 168 22.09 -7.05 3.18
CA GLU A 168 21.37 -6.32 4.27
C GLU A 168 20.38 -5.29 3.74
N GLU A 169 20.68 -4.59 2.61
CA GLU A 169 19.75 -3.61 2.02
C GLU A 169 18.51 -4.30 1.42
N ILE A 170 18.68 -5.49 0.87
CA ILE A 170 17.60 -6.31 0.33
C ILE A 170 16.63 -6.70 1.45
N ALA A 171 17.16 -7.25 2.56
CA ALA A 171 16.37 -7.70 3.70
C ALA A 171 15.59 -6.57 4.37
N ASP A 172 16.10 -5.33 4.35
CA ASP A 172 15.46 -4.18 4.99
C ASP A 172 14.22 -3.71 4.20
N VAL A 173 14.32 -3.54 2.88
CA VAL A 173 13.18 -3.08 2.04
C VAL A 173 12.05 -4.12 2.02
N GLU A 174 12.41 -5.40 1.96
CA GLU A 174 11.47 -6.50 2.01
C GLU A 174 10.75 -6.59 3.35
N GLY A 175 11.54 -6.53 4.42
CA GLY A 175 11.02 -6.51 5.76
C GLY A 175 9.99 -5.41 5.96
N ARG A 176 10.21 -4.22 5.38
CA ARG A 176 9.26 -3.10 5.45
C ARG A 176 7.94 -3.39 4.76
N THR A 177 7.98 -3.93 3.53
CA THR A 177 6.75 -4.25 2.79
C THR A 177 5.95 -5.36 3.46
N GLU A 178 6.63 -6.41 3.94
CA GLU A 178 5.99 -7.52 4.64
C GLU A 178 5.41 -7.08 6.00
N ILE A 179 6.12 -6.23 6.74
CA ILE A 179 5.61 -5.65 7.99
C ILE A 179 4.36 -4.81 7.71
N LEU A 180 4.38 -3.94 6.69
CA LEU A 180 3.19 -3.15 6.32
C LEU A 180 2.00 -4.05 5.99
N ARG A 181 2.22 -5.12 5.23
CA ARG A 181 1.14 -6.05 4.86
C ARG A 181 0.46 -6.71 6.06
N ARG A 182 1.20 -6.94 7.16
CA ARG A 182 0.67 -7.53 8.39
C ARG A 182 -0.10 -6.55 9.27
N ILE A 183 0.06 -5.25 9.04
CA ILE A 183 -0.68 -4.24 9.78
C ILE A 183 -2.13 -4.20 9.32
N PRO A 184 -3.12 -4.30 10.23
CA PRO A 184 -4.54 -4.28 9.86
C PRO A 184 -4.93 -3.11 8.95
N LEU A 185 -4.29 -1.96 9.13
CA LEU A 185 -4.54 -0.77 8.32
C LEU A 185 -4.19 -0.96 6.83
N PHE A 186 -3.22 -1.83 6.50
CA PHE A 186 -2.70 -2.03 5.14
C PHE A 186 -2.93 -3.44 4.58
N GLN A 187 -3.62 -4.32 5.32
CA GLN A 187 -3.80 -5.74 4.95
C GLN A 187 -4.52 -5.96 3.60
N HIS A 188 -5.32 -5.01 3.16
CA HIS A 188 -6.07 -5.09 1.90
C HIS A 188 -5.34 -4.43 0.72
N MET A 189 -4.10 -3.97 0.92
CA MET A 189 -3.30 -3.30 -0.10
C MET A 189 -2.60 -4.29 -1.01
N THR A 190 -2.60 -3.98 -2.30
CA THR A 190 -1.75 -4.65 -3.28
C THR A 190 -0.28 -4.27 -3.05
N TYR A 191 0.64 -5.03 -3.64
CA TYR A 191 2.08 -4.72 -3.56
C TYR A 191 2.39 -3.33 -4.11
N LYS A 192 1.80 -2.95 -5.25
CA LYS A 192 1.91 -1.62 -5.85
C LYS A 192 1.45 -0.51 -4.89
N GLU A 193 0.31 -0.69 -4.23
CA GLU A 193 -0.22 0.27 -3.25
C GLU A 193 0.70 0.40 -2.03
N LEU A 194 1.26 -0.70 -1.53
CA LEU A 194 2.24 -0.68 -0.44
C LEU A 194 3.53 0.06 -0.85
N LEU A 195 4.03 -0.15 -2.06
CA LEU A 195 5.16 0.63 -2.59
C LEU A 195 4.83 2.13 -2.68
N GLY A 196 3.62 2.48 -3.10
CA GLY A 196 3.14 3.86 -3.11
C GLY A 196 3.15 4.51 -1.73
N ILE A 197 2.73 3.77 -0.71
CA ILE A 197 2.77 4.20 0.70
C ILE A 197 4.21 4.37 1.18
N LEU A 198 5.09 3.40 0.90
CA LEU A 198 6.51 3.48 1.24
C LEU A 198 7.22 4.65 0.53
N GLY A 199 6.83 4.94 -0.71
CA GLY A 199 7.39 6.06 -1.49
C GLY A 199 7.09 7.45 -0.92
N VAL A 200 6.08 7.60 -0.05
CA VAL A 200 5.76 8.85 0.65
C VAL A 200 6.12 8.82 2.13
N ALA A 201 6.49 7.66 2.66
CA ALA A 201 6.92 7.49 4.04
C ALA A 201 8.33 7.99 4.28
N ARG A 202 8.61 8.40 5.51
CA ARG A 202 9.95 8.85 5.94
C ARG A 202 10.53 7.90 6.97
N GLY A 203 11.77 7.47 6.75
CA GLY A 203 12.51 6.69 7.75
C GLY A 203 12.79 7.53 9.00
N ARG A 204 12.58 6.92 10.17
CA ARG A 204 12.81 7.53 11.49
C ARG A 204 13.64 6.59 12.36
N GLN A 205 14.58 7.16 13.09
CA GLN A 205 15.41 6.46 14.06
C GLN A 205 15.24 7.15 15.42
N PHE A 206 15.08 6.37 16.48
CA PHE A 206 14.91 6.87 17.84
C PHE A 206 15.81 6.08 18.78
N GLN A 207 16.50 6.80 19.68
CA GLN A 207 17.33 6.19 20.70
C GLN A 207 16.48 5.73 21.89
N ALA A 208 16.98 4.76 22.63
CA ALA A 208 16.37 4.33 23.89
C ALA A 208 16.13 5.55 24.82
N GLY A 209 14.93 5.63 25.42
CA GLY A 209 14.48 6.75 26.26
C GLY A 209 13.95 7.97 25.50
N GLN A 210 14.06 8.05 24.18
CA GLN A 210 13.58 9.18 23.38
C GLN A 210 12.05 9.19 23.30
N THR A 211 11.44 10.35 23.55
CA THR A 211 10.01 10.60 23.32
C THR A 211 9.77 10.80 21.84
N ILE A 212 8.90 9.98 21.25
CA ILE A 212 8.52 10.03 19.82
C ILE A 212 7.34 10.98 19.63
N ILE A 213 6.30 10.82 20.42
CA ILE A 213 5.15 11.72 20.49
C ILE A 213 4.82 12.01 21.96
N ARG A 214 4.28 13.20 22.23
CA ARG A 214 3.89 13.60 23.59
C ARG A 214 2.38 13.81 23.64
N GLU A 215 1.75 13.35 24.73
CA GLU A 215 0.33 13.56 25.01
C GLU A 215 0.00 15.06 24.98
N GLY A 216 -1.08 15.43 24.32
CA GLY A 216 -1.54 16.81 24.19
C GLY A 216 -0.90 17.61 23.02
N ASP A 217 0.22 17.15 22.44
CA ASP A 217 0.81 17.80 21.29
C ASP A 217 -0.07 17.65 20.04
N VAL A 218 0.00 18.63 19.14
CA VAL A 218 -0.61 18.51 17.81
C VAL A 218 0.32 17.69 16.91
N GLY A 219 -0.23 16.74 16.17
CA GLY A 219 0.57 15.95 15.25
C GLY A 219 -0.30 15.13 14.29
N ASP A 220 0.17 15.04 13.06
CA ASP A 220 -0.52 14.48 11.92
C ASP A 220 0.21 13.31 11.25
N GLU A 221 1.20 12.72 11.95
CA GLU A 221 1.94 11.56 11.46
C GLU A 221 1.44 10.25 12.11
N LEU A 222 1.32 9.22 11.27
CA LEU A 222 1.24 7.81 11.66
C LEU A 222 2.66 7.24 11.70
N PHE A 223 2.97 6.48 12.73
CA PHE A 223 4.23 5.74 12.86
C PHE A 223 3.99 4.25 12.77
N VAL A 224 4.88 3.56 12.04
CA VAL A 224 4.93 2.09 11.93
C VAL A 224 6.30 1.61 12.36
N LEU A 225 6.35 0.70 13.33
CA LEU A 225 7.58 0.16 13.88
C LEU A 225 8.13 -0.98 13.02
N PHE A 226 9.37 -0.87 12.58
CA PHE A 226 10.08 -1.95 11.90
C PHE A 226 11.01 -2.72 12.83
N ARG A 227 11.63 -2.03 13.78
CA ARG A 227 12.53 -2.62 14.75
C ARG A 227 12.40 -1.89 16.10
N GLY A 228 12.66 -2.59 17.17
CA GLY A 228 12.65 -2.00 18.50
C GLY A 228 11.31 -2.12 19.20
N LYS A 229 11.20 -1.37 20.30
CA LYS A 229 10.08 -1.44 21.24
C LYS A 229 9.76 -0.06 21.77
N VAL A 230 8.47 0.29 21.83
CA VAL A 230 8.00 1.54 22.40
C VAL A 230 6.98 1.27 23.49
N GLU A 231 6.90 2.17 24.47
CA GLU A 231 5.92 2.18 25.54
C GLU A 231 4.96 3.35 25.33
N VAL A 232 3.66 3.06 25.38
CA VAL A 232 2.59 4.06 25.30
C VAL A 232 2.17 4.41 26.73
N ARG A 233 2.21 5.71 27.06
CA ARG A 233 1.88 6.24 28.39
C ARG A 233 0.74 7.24 28.30
N LYS A 234 -0.19 7.17 29.25
CA LYS A 234 -1.26 8.15 29.41
C LYS A 234 -1.28 8.67 30.84
N GLY A 235 -1.24 9.99 31.00
CA GLY A 235 -1.12 10.59 32.33
C GLY A 235 0.11 10.10 33.11
N GLY A 236 1.21 9.77 32.41
CA GLY A 236 2.44 9.22 32.97
C GLY A 236 2.44 7.71 33.21
N MET A 237 1.31 7.04 33.19
CA MET A 237 1.19 5.58 33.39
C MET A 237 1.36 4.83 32.08
N ALA A 238 2.14 3.74 32.09
CA ALA A 238 2.27 2.84 30.96
C ALA A 238 0.96 2.07 30.75
N ILE A 239 0.37 2.20 29.54
CA ILE A 239 -0.89 1.55 29.19
C ILE A 239 -0.72 0.47 28.13
N ALA A 240 0.33 0.52 27.32
CA ALA A 240 0.61 -0.47 26.30
C ALA A 240 2.10 -0.51 25.92
N THR A 241 2.51 -1.61 25.34
CA THR A 241 3.83 -1.77 24.72
C THR A 241 3.65 -2.23 23.28
N LEU A 242 4.32 -1.56 22.34
CA LEU A 242 4.32 -1.93 20.93
C LEU A 242 5.71 -2.40 20.50
N ARG A 243 5.76 -3.36 19.60
CA ARG A 243 6.97 -3.95 19.01
C ARG A 243 6.93 -3.82 17.48
N ALA A 244 7.93 -4.34 16.79
CA ALA A 244 7.93 -4.41 15.32
C ALA A 244 6.58 -4.94 14.78
N GLY A 245 6.02 -4.28 13.77
CA GLY A 245 4.66 -4.48 13.28
C GLY A 245 3.58 -3.70 14.02
N GLY A 246 3.90 -3.05 15.14
CA GLY A 246 3.00 -2.12 15.83
C GLY A 246 2.93 -0.77 15.11
N HIS A 247 1.81 -0.08 15.30
CA HIS A 247 1.60 1.27 14.76
C HIS A 247 0.93 2.15 15.81
N PHE A 248 1.17 3.45 15.71
CA PHE A 248 0.57 4.47 16.60
C PHE A 248 0.48 5.82 15.91
N GLY A 249 -0.32 6.72 16.45
CA GLY A 249 -0.53 8.06 15.91
C GLY A 249 -1.54 8.14 14.78
N GLU A 250 -2.22 7.05 14.45
CA GLU A 250 -3.22 6.95 13.35
C GLU A 250 -4.41 7.89 13.55
N MET A 251 -4.77 8.21 14.80
CA MET A 251 -5.88 9.14 15.07
C MET A 251 -5.58 10.54 14.52
N GLY A 252 -4.35 11.01 14.61
CA GLY A 252 -3.93 12.29 14.07
C GLY A 252 -4.06 12.40 12.53
N LEU A 253 -4.13 11.26 11.82
CA LEU A 253 -4.43 11.25 10.39
C LEU A 253 -5.92 11.58 10.10
N VAL A 254 -6.81 11.29 11.05
CA VAL A 254 -8.27 11.40 10.84
C VAL A 254 -8.79 12.74 11.33
N ASP A 255 -8.59 13.07 12.62
CA ASP A 255 -9.31 14.15 13.30
C ASP A 255 -8.47 15.37 13.69
N GLN A 256 -7.14 15.32 13.51
CA GLN A 256 -6.21 16.38 13.95
C GLN A 256 -6.33 16.74 15.45
N ALA A 257 -6.93 15.87 16.24
CA ALA A 257 -7.02 16.06 17.68
C ALA A 257 -5.62 15.97 18.34
N PRO A 258 -5.43 16.58 19.49
CA PRO A 258 -4.20 16.42 20.28
C PRO A 258 -3.88 14.95 20.52
N ARG A 259 -2.59 14.60 20.55
CA ARG A 259 -2.11 13.24 20.79
C ARG A 259 -2.71 12.68 22.09
N SER A 260 -3.34 11.53 22.01
CA SER A 260 -4.06 10.88 23.13
C SER A 260 -3.14 10.26 24.19
N ALA A 261 -1.86 10.09 23.87
CA ALA A 261 -0.87 9.46 24.73
C ALA A 261 0.56 9.87 24.35
N THR A 262 1.50 9.74 25.27
CA THR A 262 2.93 9.84 25.04
C THR A 262 3.48 8.49 24.59
N VAL A 263 4.37 8.47 23.60
CA VAL A 263 5.08 7.25 23.15
C VAL A 263 6.58 7.46 23.30
N VAL A 264 7.22 6.54 24.00
CA VAL A 264 8.65 6.59 24.32
C VAL A 264 9.33 5.32 23.81
N ALA A 265 10.47 5.47 23.14
CA ALA A 265 11.30 4.34 22.76
C ALA A 265 11.92 3.68 24.00
N VAL A 266 11.73 2.37 24.16
CA VAL A 266 12.29 1.60 25.27
C VAL A 266 13.70 1.10 24.94
N GLU A 267 13.95 0.88 23.66
CA GLU A 267 15.22 0.48 23.08
C GLU A 267 15.41 1.22 21.76
N ASP A 268 16.57 1.12 21.12
CA ASP A 268 16.84 1.72 19.82
C ASP A 268 15.80 1.22 18.82
N THR A 269 15.06 2.15 18.25
CA THR A 269 13.84 1.89 17.48
C THR A 269 13.93 2.49 16.09
N SER A 270 13.62 1.69 15.07
CA SER A 270 13.43 2.17 13.71
C SER A 270 11.95 2.11 13.31
N ALA A 271 11.49 3.16 12.68
CA ALA A 271 10.10 3.31 12.24
C ALA A 271 10.05 4.03 10.89
N ILE A 272 8.90 3.98 10.24
CA ILE A 272 8.53 4.98 9.24
C ILE A 272 7.46 5.90 9.81
N SER A 273 7.46 7.14 9.36
CA SER A 273 6.34 8.06 9.56
C SER A 273 5.66 8.37 8.22
N ILE A 274 4.35 8.45 8.24
CA ILE A 274 3.50 8.81 7.10
C ILE A 274 2.68 10.01 7.54
N ASP A 275 2.93 11.17 6.92
CA ASP A 275 2.16 12.37 7.23
C ASP A 275 0.81 12.37 6.51
N ARG A 276 -0.16 13.05 7.12
CA ARG A 276 -1.54 13.15 6.65
C ARG A 276 -1.64 13.72 5.23
N GLU A 277 -0.87 14.75 4.93
CA GLU A 277 -0.95 15.42 3.62
C GLU A 277 -0.54 14.48 2.49
N ASN A 278 0.55 13.73 2.67
CA ASN A 278 1.02 12.77 1.69
C ASN A 278 0.07 11.58 1.54
N LEU A 279 -0.51 11.10 2.65
CA LEU A 279 -1.52 10.05 2.59
C LEU A 279 -2.77 10.53 1.83
N LEU A 280 -3.27 11.73 2.10
CA LEU A 280 -4.40 12.31 1.38
C LEU A 280 -4.09 12.56 -0.10
N LYS A 281 -2.85 12.93 -0.46
CA LYS A 281 -2.43 13.04 -1.87
C LYS A 281 -2.51 11.69 -2.60
N LEU A 282 -2.08 10.59 -1.95
CA LEU A 282 -2.23 9.24 -2.49
C LEU A 282 -3.71 8.87 -2.67
N MET A 283 -4.52 9.08 -1.65
CA MET A 283 -5.96 8.78 -1.70
C MET A 283 -6.70 9.56 -2.79
N ARG A 284 -6.32 10.82 -3.06
CA ARG A 284 -6.91 11.63 -4.14
C ARG A 284 -6.55 11.12 -5.54
N ARG A 285 -5.39 10.48 -5.69
CA ARG A 285 -4.92 9.92 -6.97
C ARG A 285 -5.53 8.56 -7.25
N ASP A 286 -5.80 7.79 -6.19
CA ASP A 286 -6.34 6.43 -6.29
C ASP A 286 -7.54 6.28 -5.36
N SER A 287 -8.74 6.32 -5.95
CA SER A 287 -10.01 6.21 -5.21
C SER A 287 -10.21 4.81 -4.60
N LEU A 288 -9.69 3.76 -5.24
CA LEU A 288 -9.79 2.40 -4.70
C LEU A 288 -8.90 2.24 -3.47
N LEU A 289 -7.67 2.76 -3.53
CA LEU A 289 -6.79 2.85 -2.36
C LEU A 289 -7.46 3.63 -1.22
N ALA A 290 -8.12 4.76 -1.54
CA ALA A 290 -8.83 5.55 -0.54
C ALA A 290 -9.94 4.74 0.15
N VAL A 291 -10.77 4.02 -0.61
CA VAL A 291 -11.84 3.16 -0.06
C VAL A 291 -11.26 2.05 0.81
N LYS A 292 -10.20 1.38 0.37
CA LYS A 292 -9.52 0.32 1.15
C LYS A 292 -8.96 0.85 2.47
N LEU A 293 -8.30 2.02 2.44
CA LEU A 293 -7.78 2.68 3.65
C LEU A 293 -8.89 3.05 4.60
N LEU A 294 -9.96 3.71 4.13
CA LEU A 294 -11.10 4.08 4.95
C LEU A 294 -11.76 2.86 5.59
N TRP A 295 -11.95 1.79 4.83
CA TRP A 295 -12.49 0.53 5.34
C TRP A 295 -11.60 -0.07 6.44
N SER A 296 -10.30 -0.10 6.21
CA SER A 296 -9.33 -0.58 7.20
C SER A 296 -9.32 0.29 8.47
N PHE A 297 -9.40 1.62 8.34
CA PHE A 297 -9.55 2.52 9.48
C PHE A 297 -10.80 2.19 10.30
N VAL A 298 -11.96 2.02 9.65
CA VAL A 298 -13.21 1.63 10.33
C VAL A 298 -13.05 0.31 11.08
N GLN A 299 -12.40 -0.69 10.48
CA GLN A 299 -12.15 -1.98 11.13
C GLN A 299 -11.23 -1.84 12.36
N VAL A 300 -10.14 -1.08 12.24
CA VAL A 300 -9.18 -0.85 13.33
C VAL A 300 -9.86 -0.10 14.50
N LEU A 301 -10.61 0.97 14.20
CA LEU A 301 -11.33 1.74 15.22
C LEU A 301 -12.42 0.92 15.89
N SER A 302 -13.17 0.12 15.13
CA SER A 302 -14.20 -0.79 15.68
C SER A 302 -13.61 -1.86 16.60
N ALA A 303 -12.45 -2.41 16.24
CA ALA A 303 -11.74 -3.37 17.09
C ALA A 303 -11.26 -2.72 18.39
N ARG A 304 -10.69 -1.51 18.32
CA ARG A 304 -10.25 -0.76 19.52
C ARG A 304 -11.42 -0.41 20.44
N LEU A 305 -12.54 0.02 19.86
CA LEU A 305 -13.74 0.34 20.64
C LEU A 305 -14.26 -0.90 21.39
N ARG A 306 -14.32 -2.07 20.73
CA ARG A 306 -14.70 -3.33 21.38
C ARG A 306 -13.77 -3.67 22.55
N ASN A 307 -12.46 -3.65 22.32
CA ASN A 307 -11.47 -3.96 23.36
C ASN A 307 -11.56 -2.98 24.54
N THR A 308 -11.80 -1.70 24.28
CA THR A 308 -11.98 -0.68 25.34
C THR A 308 -13.25 -0.94 26.13
N ASN A 309 -14.36 -1.28 25.48
CA ASN A 309 -15.63 -1.60 26.15
C ASN A 309 -15.52 -2.87 27.01
N GLU A 310 -14.83 -3.90 26.53
CA GLU A 310 -14.56 -5.13 27.29
C GLU A 310 -13.71 -4.84 28.52
N ALA A 311 -12.64 -4.05 28.37
CA ALA A 311 -11.79 -3.64 29.51
C ALA A 311 -12.58 -2.82 30.55
N LEU A 312 -13.42 -1.88 30.11
CA LEU A 312 -14.29 -1.09 30.99
C LEU A 312 -15.31 -1.96 31.72
N THR A 313 -15.90 -2.93 31.03
CA THR A 313 -16.85 -3.88 31.64
C THR A 313 -16.16 -4.78 32.66
N GLY A 314 -14.95 -5.24 32.39
CA GLY A 314 -14.11 -5.99 33.30
C GLY A 314 -13.80 -5.20 34.58
N LEU A 315 -13.29 -3.98 34.43
CA LEU A 315 -12.99 -3.08 35.56
C LEU A 315 -14.22 -2.75 36.39
N LYS A 316 -15.38 -2.53 35.75
CA LYS A 316 -16.64 -2.28 36.45
C LYS A 316 -17.03 -3.50 37.31
N SER A 317 -16.93 -4.71 36.74
CA SER A 317 -17.26 -5.94 37.49
C SER A 317 -16.31 -6.20 38.65
N GLU A 318 -15.02 -5.87 38.50
CA GLU A 318 -14.04 -5.94 39.60
C GLU A 318 -14.33 -4.92 40.70
N LEU A 319 -14.69 -3.69 40.31
CA LEU A 319 -15.05 -2.63 41.26
C LEU A 319 -16.33 -3.01 42.04
N ASP A 320 -17.34 -3.56 41.39
CA ASP A 320 -18.57 -4.01 42.04
C ASP A 320 -18.31 -5.16 43.02
N ARG A 321 -17.44 -6.12 42.65
CA ARG A 321 -16.98 -7.19 43.57
C ARG A 321 -16.23 -6.64 44.77
N ALA A 322 -15.31 -5.70 44.57
CA ALA A 322 -14.57 -5.06 45.66
C ALA A 322 -15.48 -4.27 46.60
N ARG A 323 -16.48 -3.59 46.03
CA ARG A 323 -17.49 -2.85 46.80
C ARG A 323 -18.34 -3.79 47.65
N THR A 324 -18.81 -4.92 47.09
CA THR A 324 -19.58 -5.94 47.84
C THR A 324 -18.74 -6.61 48.93
N ALA A 325 -17.43 -6.77 48.71
CA ALA A 325 -16.52 -7.32 49.73
C ALA A 325 -16.22 -6.36 50.91
N LEU A 326 -16.28 -5.03 50.66
CA LEU A 326 -16.05 -3.99 51.66
C LEU A 326 -17.30 -3.67 52.52
N ASP A 327 -18.51 -4.02 52.05
CA ASP A 327 -19.76 -3.78 52.76
C ASP A 327 -20.57 -5.08 52.98
N PRO A 328 -20.09 -5.99 53.87
CA PRO A 328 -20.75 -7.27 54.12
C PRO A 328 -22.04 -7.15 54.93
N GLN A 329 -22.44 -5.93 55.38
CA GLN A 329 -23.57 -5.76 56.32
C GLN A 329 -24.93 -5.50 55.69
N THR A 330 -25.08 -5.40 54.39
CA THR A 330 -26.38 -5.19 53.74
C THR A 330 -27.11 -6.47 53.28
N GLY A 331 -26.61 -7.66 53.63
CA GLY A 331 -27.20 -8.97 53.35
C GLY A 331 -28.01 -9.63 54.48
N GLY A 332 -28.19 -8.96 55.60
CA GLY A 332 -28.98 -9.48 56.75
C GLY A 332 -30.44 -9.07 56.69
N GLY A 333 -31.23 -9.68 55.79
CA GLY A 333 -32.68 -9.61 55.86
C GLY A 333 -33.19 -10.25 57.14
N GLY A 334 -33.50 -9.44 58.15
CA GLY A 334 -34.19 -9.89 59.36
C GLY A 334 -35.55 -10.49 59.01
N THR A 335 -35.68 -11.78 59.22
CA THR A 335 -36.97 -12.45 59.34
C THR A 335 -37.64 -11.95 60.59
N ALA A 336 -38.69 -11.13 60.49
CA ALA A 336 -39.57 -10.80 61.57
C ALA A 336 -40.33 -12.07 62.01
N PRO A 337 -40.49 -12.31 63.33
CA PRO A 337 -41.24 -13.46 63.81
C PRO A 337 -42.76 -13.25 63.54
N PRO A 338 -43.53 -14.32 63.37
CA PRO A 338 -44.96 -14.22 63.17
C PRO A 338 -45.68 -13.89 64.45
N PHE A 339 -46.39 -12.76 64.54
CA PHE A 339 -47.37 -12.52 65.59
C PHE A 339 -48.56 -13.41 65.39
N ALA A 340 -48.83 -14.21 66.40
CA ALA A 340 -50.08 -14.91 66.62
C ALA A 340 -51.18 -13.91 67.04
N GLN A 341 -52.28 -13.90 66.36
CA GLN A 341 -53.73 -13.99 66.78
C GLN A 341 -54.59 -13.69 65.58
#